data_bd1f5d91036a67b2bfc58b2292e9bc8e
#
_entry.id   bd1f5d91036a67b2bfc58b2292e9bc8e
#
_cell.length_a   1.000
_cell.length_b   1.000
_cell.length_c   1.000
_cell.angle_alpha   90.00
_cell.angle_beta   90.00
_cell.angle_gamma   90.00
#
_symmetry.space_group_name_H-M   'P 1'
#
loop_
_entity.id
_entity.type
_entity.pdbx_description
1 polymer ?
#
loop_
_entity_poly.entity_id
_entity_poly.type
_entity_poly.pdbx_seq_one_letter_code
_entity_poly.pdbx_strand_id
1 'polypeptide(L)'
;MDVFGRCGSMKCPKDRCDEHLSNNYMFYLSFENSLCVDYVTEKFFNILQDNILPVVLGGANYSQIAPPKSYIDVKDFKNPNHLANYLNYLIENHTAYEEYFLWKEYFQVHGNTIPNAMCKLCDSLNK
;
A
#
# COMPACT_ATOMS: atom_id res chain seq x y z
N MET A 1 -7.92 -15.70 1.45
CA MET A 1 -7.17 -14.72 0.63
C MET A 1 -7.77 -14.73 -0.77
N ASP A 2 -8.21 -13.56 -1.22
CA ASP A 2 -8.83 -13.40 -2.53
C ASP A 2 -7.81 -12.81 -3.51
N VAL A 3 -7.79 -13.33 -4.73
CA VAL A 3 -6.85 -12.90 -5.77
C VAL A 3 -7.64 -12.28 -6.92
N PHE A 4 -7.39 -11.00 -7.16
CA PHE A 4 -7.98 -10.23 -8.26
C PHE A 4 -7.01 -10.11 -9.45
N GLY A 5 -7.55 -9.95 -10.66
CA GLY A 5 -6.77 -9.71 -11.87
C GLY A 5 -6.44 -10.99 -12.64
N ARG A 6 -5.36 -10.93 -13.45
CA ARG A 6 -5.07 -11.99 -14.45
C ARG A 6 -4.77 -13.36 -13.85
N CYS A 7 -4.22 -13.39 -12.64
CA CYS A 7 -3.83 -14.62 -11.94
C CYS A 7 -4.91 -15.14 -10.99
N GLY A 8 -6.01 -14.40 -10.82
CA GLY A 8 -7.10 -14.73 -9.90
C GLY A 8 -8.41 -15.02 -10.61
N SER A 9 -9.32 -15.64 -9.87
CA SER A 9 -10.70 -15.88 -10.32
C SER A 9 -11.64 -14.70 -10.06
N MET A 10 -11.24 -13.74 -9.23
CA MET A 10 -12.04 -12.60 -8.84
C MET A 10 -11.86 -11.44 -9.83
N LYS A 11 -12.97 -10.76 -10.13
CA LYS A 11 -12.97 -9.57 -10.98
C LYS A 11 -13.39 -8.36 -10.15
N CYS A 12 -12.60 -7.31 -10.24
CA CYS A 12 -12.95 -6.03 -9.67
C CYS A 12 -14.00 -5.31 -10.52
N PRO A 13 -14.94 -4.57 -9.92
CA PRO A 13 -15.79 -3.63 -10.67
C PRO A 13 -14.92 -2.62 -11.43
N LYS A 14 -15.20 -2.42 -12.72
CA LYS A 14 -14.31 -1.67 -13.64
C LYS A 14 -13.95 -0.26 -13.17
N ASP A 15 -14.87 0.44 -12.50
CA ASP A 15 -14.70 1.86 -12.13
C ASP A 15 -14.60 2.12 -10.63
N ARG A 16 -14.65 1.06 -9.78
CA ARG A 16 -14.69 1.16 -8.31
C ARG A 16 -13.89 0.06 -7.61
N CYS A 17 -12.77 -0.34 -8.21
CA CYS A 17 -11.98 -1.43 -7.64
C CYS A 17 -11.43 -1.07 -6.26
N ASP A 18 -10.87 0.12 -6.11
CA ASP A 18 -10.24 0.57 -4.85
C ASP A 18 -11.30 0.73 -3.75
N GLU A 19 -12.46 1.31 -4.07
CA GLU A 19 -13.60 1.39 -3.15
C GLU A 19 -14.12 0.00 -2.74
N HIS A 20 -14.21 -0.93 -3.69
CA HIS A 20 -14.62 -2.31 -3.41
C HIS A 20 -13.62 -3.01 -2.48
N LEU A 21 -12.33 -2.84 -2.71
CA LEU A 21 -11.29 -3.44 -1.88
C LEU A 21 -11.30 -2.85 -0.46
N SER A 22 -11.31 -1.53 -0.32
CA SER A 22 -11.27 -0.87 0.98
C SER A 22 -12.52 -1.11 1.85
N ASN A 23 -13.67 -1.37 1.22
CA ASN A 23 -14.91 -1.69 1.94
C ASN A 23 -15.02 -3.16 2.37
N ASN A 24 -14.27 -4.07 1.76
CA ASN A 24 -14.41 -5.51 1.99
C ASN A 24 -13.18 -6.19 2.57
N TYR A 25 -12.01 -5.53 2.56
CA TYR A 25 -10.75 -6.10 3.01
C TYR A 25 -10.00 -5.17 3.95
N MET A 26 -9.39 -5.74 4.98
CA MET A 26 -8.53 -5.01 5.93
C MET A 26 -7.11 -4.83 5.39
N PHE A 27 -6.61 -5.80 4.63
CA PHE A 27 -5.23 -5.83 4.13
C PHE A 27 -5.17 -6.00 2.63
N TYR A 28 -4.17 -5.35 2.03
CA TYR A 28 -3.85 -5.50 0.62
C TYR A 28 -2.39 -5.92 0.45
N LEU A 29 -2.15 -7.05 -0.21
CA LEU A 29 -0.79 -7.51 -0.48
C LEU A 29 -0.20 -6.72 -1.67
N SER A 30 0.49 -5.64 -1.36
CA SER A 30 1.21 -4.78 -2.30
C SER A 30 2.59 -5.38 -2.65
N PHE A 31 2.58 -6.57 -3.22
CA PHE A 31 3.83 -7.24 -3.60
C PHE A 31 4.28 -6.79 -4.97
N GLU A 32 5.53 -6.36 -5.07
CA GLU A 32 6.12 -5.95 -6.33
C GLU A 32 6.52 -7.14 -7.20
N ASN A 33 6.52 -6.95 -8.51
CA ASN A 33 6.90 -7.98 -9.47
C ASN A 33 8.42 -8.25 -9.47
N SER A 34 9.20 -7.32 -8.92
CA SER A 34 10.66 -7.39 -8.84
C SER A 34 11.17 -6.86 -7.52
N LEU A 35 12.22 -7.48 -6.99
CA LEU A 35 12.91 -7.04 -5.78
C LEU A 35 14.09 -6.10 -6.10
N CYS A 36 14.02 -5.36 -7.21
CA CYS A 36 15.03 -4.38 -7.55
C CYS A 36 15.07 -3.23 -6.54
N VAL A 37 16.27 -2.67 -6.36
CA VAL A 37 16.48 -1.51 -5.49
C VAL A 37 15.62 -0.35 -5.99
N ASP A 38 14.95 0.34 -5.06
CA ASP A 38 14.09 1.51 -5.33
C ASP A 38 12.89 1.26 -6.28
N TYR A 39 12.57 -0.01 -6.56
CA TYR A 39 11.42 -0.34 -7.38
C TYR A 39 10.15 -0.39 -6.53
N VAL A 40 9.31 0.63 -6.69
CA VAL A 40 7.97 0.73 -6.09
C VAL A 40 7.01 1.24 -7.15
N THR A 41 5.86 0.61 -7.26
CA THR A 41 4.86 0.92 -8.26
C THR A 41 3.58 1.52 -7.66
N GLU A 42 2.62 1.80 -8.54
CA GLU A 42 1.27 2.24 -8.20
C GLU A 42 0.55 1.31 -7.23
N LYS A 43 0.91 0.03 -7.16
CA LYS A 43 0.31 -0.95 -6.23
C LYS A 43 0.38 -0.52 -4.78
N PHE A 44 1.45 0.17 -4.40
CA PHE A 44 1.62 0.70 -3.06
C PHE A 44 0.95 2.07 -2.88
N PHE A 45 1.25 3.01 -3.79
CA PHE A 45 0.79 4.40 -3.63
C PHE A 45 -0.71 4.56 -3.77
N ASN A 46 -1.36 3.80 -4.66
CA ASN A 46 -2.81 3.85 -4.79
C ASN A 46 -3.50 3.37 -3.51
N ILE A 47 -3.02 2.27 -2.92
CA ILE A 47 -3.60 1.71 -1.70
C ILE A 47 -3.40 2.60 -0.47
N LEU A 48 -2.33 3.39 -0.41
CA LEU A 48 -2.14 4.36 0.68
C LEU A 48 -3.25 5.42 0.76
N GLN A 49 -3.91 5.72 -0.35
CA GLN A 49 -5.02 6.69 -0.38
C GLN A 49 -6.29 6.12 0.26
N ASP A 50 -6.44 4.81 0.24
CA ASP A 50 -7.63 4.10 0.70
C ASP A 50 -7.56 3.72 2.19
N ASN A 51 -8.67 3.24 2.73
CA ASN A 51 -8.76 2.76 4.12
C ASN A 51 -8.52 1.24 4.20
N ILE A 52 -7.46 0.79 3.56
CA ILE A 52 -6.98 -0.59 3.58
C ILE A 52 -5.48 -0.59 3.87
N LEU A 53 -5.02 -1.50 4.70
CA LEU A 53 -3.62 -1.52 5.14
C LEU A 53 -2.75 -2.30 4.15
N PRO A 54 -1.78 -1.65 3.48
CA PRO A 54 -0.86 -2.33 2.59
C PRO A 54 0.14 -3.19 3.36
N VAL A 55 0.31 -4.43 2.89
CA VAL A 55 1.39 -5.34 3.29
C VAL A 55 2.36 -5.40 2.12
N VAL A 56 3.58 -4.88 2.32
CA VAL A 56 4.54 -4.67 1.23
C VAL A 56 5.62 -5.74 1.20
N LEU A 57 6.01 -6.12 -0.02
CA LEU A 57 7.20 -6.90 -0.30
C LEU A 57 7.84 -6.38 -1.59
N GLY A 58 8.99 -5.74 -1.45
CA GLY A 58 9.73 -5.12 -2.55
C GLY A 58 11.20 -4.90 -2.22
N GLY A 59 11.96 -4.35 -3.17
CA GLY A 59 13.38 -4.02 -3.01
C GLY A 59 13.64 -2.62 -2.44
N ALA A 60 12.61 -1.77 -2.34
CA ALA A 60 12.76 -0.40 -1.88
C ALA A 60 12.86 -0.29 -0.35
N ASN A 61 13.41 0.85 0.08
CA ASN A 61 13.36 1.25 1.49
C ASN A 61 12.08 2.05 1.74
N TYR A 62 11.02 1.36 2.16
CA TYR A 62 9.70 1.97 2.38
C TYR A 62 9.71 3.04 3.48
N SER A 63 10.63 2.96 4.46
CA SER A 63 10.73 3.97 5.51
C SER A 63 11.15 5.36 5.03
N GLN A 64 11.74 5.44 3.83
CA GLN A 64 12.13 6.72 3.20
C GLN A 64 11.05 7.31 2.30
N ILE A 65 10.04 6.53 1.92
CA ILE A 65 9.04 6.92 0.93
C ILE A 65 7.61 6.96 1.47
N ALA A 66 7.39 6.45 2.68
CA ALA A 66 6.07 6.41 3.31
C ALA A 66 6.14 6.81 4.79
N PRO A 67 5.05 7.36 5.34
CA PRO A 67 4.99 7.69 6.77
C PRO A 67 5.19 6.45 7.66
N PRO A 68 5.75 6.63 8.86
CA PRO A 68 5.82 5.55 9.84
C PRO A 68 4.42 4.99 10.14
N LYS A 69 4.32 3.68 10.34
CA LYS A 69 3.04 2.99 10.58
C LYS A 69 1.97 3.23 9.49
N SER A 70 2.37 3.35 8.22
CA SER A 70 1.43 3.42 7.10
C SER A 70 1.34 2.11 6.31
N TYR A 71 2.19 1.14 6.64
CA TYR A 71 2.30 -0.16 5.96
C TYR A 71 2.87 -1.22 6.90
N ILE A 72 2.77 -2.47 6.51
CA ILE A 72 3.45 -3.62 7.12
C ILE A 72 4.47 -4.15 6.12
N ASP A 73 5.75 -4.23 6.50
CA ASP A 73 6.79 -4.82 5.65
C ASP A 73 6.96 -6.32 5.99
N VAL A 74 6.82 -7.17 4.97
CA VAL A 74 7.02 -8.63 5.13
C VAL A 74 8.41 -8.96 5.66
N LYS A 75 9.41 -8.13 5.36
CA LYS A 75 10.80 -8.32 5.80
C LYS A 75 10.99 -8.21 7.32
N ASP A 76 10.06 -7.57 8.03
CA ASP A 76 10.11 -7.45 9.49
C ASP A 76 9.73 -8.76 10.20
N PHE A 77 9.28 -9.76 9.46
CA PHE A 77 8.83 -11.06 9.99
C PHE A 77 9.78 -12.19 9.62
N LYS A 78 10.04 -13.07 10.57
CA LYS A 78 10.97 -14.20 10.38
C LYS A 78 10.50 -15.22 9.34
N ASN A 79 9.19 -15.37 9.19
CA ASN A 79 8.55 -16.31 8.27
C ASN A 79 7.08 -15.93 8.04
N PRO A 80 6.41 -16.50 7.04
CA PRO A 80 5.01 -16.21 6.74
C PRO A 80 4.03 -16.47 7.89
N ASN A 81 4.31 -17.45 8.76
CA ASN A 81 3.44 -17.74 9.90
C ASN A 81 3.46 -16.60 10.93
N HIS A 82 4.61 -15.98 11.16
CA HIS A 82 4.71 -14.82 12.05
C HIS A 82 3.92 -13.63 11.49
N LEU A 83 4.00 -13.38 10.20
CA LEU A 83 3.18 -12.37 9.54
C LEU A 83 1.68 -12.67 9.69
N ALA A 84 1.27 -13.91 9.39
CA ALA A 84 -0.13 -14.33 9.51
C ALA A 84 -0.67 -14.16 10.93
N ASN A 85 0.11 -14.53 11.94
CA ASN A 85 -0.26 -14.34 13.34
C ASN A 85 -0.42 -12.85 13.69
N TYR A 86 0.45 -11.99 13.16
CA TYR A 86 0.34 -10.56 13.37
C TYR A 86 -0.89 -9.95 12.68
N LEU A 87 -1.19 -10.37 11.45
CA LEU A 87 -2.41 -9.93 10.76
C LEU A 87 -3.67 -10.38 11.51
N ASN A 88 -3.70 -11.61 12.04
CA ASN A 88 -4.80 -12.08 12.86
C ASN A 88 -4.94 -11.26 14.16
N TYR A 89 -3.83 -10.91 14.81
CA TYR A 89 -3.86 -10.02 15.96
C TYR A 89 -4.50 -8.67 15.62
N LEU A 90 -4.18 -8.07 14.47
CA LEU A 90 -4.79 -6.82 14.02
C LEU A 90 -6.27 -6.95 13.68
N ILE A 91 -6.71 -8.11 13.17
CA ILE A 91 -8.14 -8.39 12.94
C ILE A 91 -8.92 -8.39 14.26
N GLU A 92 -8.35 -8.95 15.31
CA GLU A 92 -8.98 -9.05 16.63
C GLU A 92 -8.85 -7.75 17.44
N ASN A 93 -7.84 -6.93 17.16
CA ASN A 93 -7.54 -5.70 17.87
C ASN A 93 -7.70 -4.46 16.96
N HIS A 94 -8.92 -3.97 16.86
CA HIS A 94 -9.24 -2.81 16.02
C HIS A 94 -8.45 -1.55 16.40
N THR A 95 -8.19 -1.31 17.67
CA THR A 95 -7.39 -0.16 18.13
C THR A 95 -5.97 -0.21 17.55
N ALA A 96 -5.32 -1.37 17.61
CA ALA A 96 -4.00 -1.55 17.02
C ALA A 96 -4.01 -1.44 15.49
N TYR A 97 -5.09 -1.88 14.84
CA TYR A 97 -5.28 -1.72 13.40
C TYR A 97 -5.46 -0.24 13.01
N GLU A 98 -6.27 0.50 13.73
CA GLU A 98 -6.54 1.93 13.48
C GLU A 98 -5.29 2.81 13.64
N GLU A 99 -4.34 2.42 14.49
CA GLU A 99 -3.06 3.12 14.62
C GLU A 99 -2.29 3.24 13.29
N TYR A 100 -2.50 2.30 12.36
CA TYR A 100 -1.89 2.32 11.03
C TYR A 100 -2.46 3.40 10.10
N PHE A 101 -3.49 4.11 10.50
CA PHE A 101 -4.12 5.18 9.73
C PHE A 101 -3.97 6.57 10.36
N LEU A 102 -3.41 6.69 11.58
CA LEU A 102 -3.21 7.97 12.27
C LEU A 102 -2.31 8.94 11.48
N TRP A 103 -1.39 8.42 10.67
CA TRP A 103 -0.54 9.24 9.82
C TRP A 103 -1.34 10.13 8.83
N LYS A 104 -2.56 9.72 8.46
CA LYS A 104 -3.44 10.48 7.54
C LYS A 104 -3.90 11.83 8.11
N GLU A 105 -3.79 12.04 9.41
CA GLU A 105 -4.06 13.33 10.04
C GLU A 105 -2.95 14.36 9.72
N TYR A 106 -1.74 13.90 9.43
CA TYR A 106 -0.56 14.75 9.24
C TYR A 106 -0.02 14.76 7.81
N PHE A 107 -0.34 13.74 7.01
CA PHE A 107 0.18 13.56 5.66
C PHE A 107 -0.96 13.32 4.67
N GLN A 108 -0.79 13.88 3.48
CA GLN A 108 -1.69 13.64 2.35
C GLN A 108 -0.94 12.89 1.24
N VAL A 109 -1.55 11.85 0.70
CA VAL A 109 -1.03 11.15 -0.48
C VAL A 109 -1.55 11.89 -1.71
N HIS A 110 -0.64 12.51 -2.44
CA HIS A 110 -0.96 13.10 -3.73
C HIS A 110 -0.79 12.03 -4.81
N GLY A 111 -1.90 11.62 -5.40
CA GLY A 111 -1.87 10.74 -6.57
C GLY A 111 -1.04 11.36 -7.69
N ASN A 112 -0.37 10.54 -8.48
CA ASN A 112 0.33 10.98 -9.69
C ASN A 112 -0.70 11.42 -10.74
N THR A 113 -1.23 12.62 -10.57
CA THR A 113 -1.98 13.27 -11.65
C THR A 113 -0.97 13.85 -12.65
N ILE A 114 -1.26 13.73 -13.93
CA ILE A 114 -0.46 14.30 -15.03
C ILE A 114 -0.05 15.77 -14.74
N PRO A 115 -0.92 16.65 -14.20
CA PRO A 115 -0.53 18.00 -13.82
C PRO A 115 0.63 18.07 -12.82
N ASN A 116 0.63 17.23 -11.78
CA ASN A 116 1.71 17.23 -10.78
C ASN A 116 3.05 16.72 -11.35
N ALA A 117 3.01 15.74 -12.23
CA ALA A 117 4.20 15.25 -12.93
C ALA A 117 4.76 16.31 -13.88
N MET A 118 3.90 17.04 -14.59
CA MET A 118 4.29 18.14 -15.47
C MET A 118 4.90 19.33 -14.68
N CYS A 119 4.32 19.72 -13.55
CA CYS A 119 4.88 20.76 -12.69
C CYS A 119 6.27 20.38 -12.18
N LYS A 120 6.46 19.15 -11.70
CA LYS A 120 7.78 18.67 -11.26
C LYS A 120 8.80 18.63 -12.39
N LEU A 121 8.38 18.28 -13.59
CA LEU A 121 9.23 18.31 -14.78
C LEU A 121 9.65 19.75 -15.11
N CYS A 122 8.72 20.71 -15.11
CA CYS A 122 9.01 22.12 -15.32
C CYS A 122 9.98 22.67 -14.29
N ASP A 123 9.78 22.36 -13.01
CA ASP A 123 10.69 22.77 -11.93
C ASP A 123 12.10 22.21 -12.12
N SER A 124 12.20 20.96 -12.58
CA SER A 124 13.49 20.31 -12.83
C SER A 124 14.22 20.86 -14.05
N LEU A 125 13.50 21.32 -15.06
CA LEU A 125 14.08 21.90 -16.28
C LEU A 125 14.47 23.37 -16.11
N ASN A 126 13.89 24.09 -15.13
CA ASN A 126 14.18 25.49 -14.84
C ASN A 126 15.27 25.71 -13.76
N LYS A 127 15.89 24.63 -13.33
CA LYS A 127 17.08 24.64 -12.46
C LYS A 127 18.33 24.58 -13.35
#